data_fcd5088480e76dbd44b039e0ce8a2d7f
#
_entry.id   fcd5088480e76dbd44b039e0ce8a2d7f
#
_cell.length_a   1.000
_cell.length_b   1.000
_cell.length_c   1.000
_cell.angle_alpha   90.00
_cell.angle_beta   90.00
_cell.angle_gamma   90.00
#
_symmetry.space_group_name_H-M   'P 1'
#
loop_
_entity.id
_entity.type
_entity.pdbx_description
1 polymer ?
#
loop_
_entity_poly.entity_id
_entity_poly.type
_entity_poly.pdbx_seq_one_letter_code
_entity_poly.pdbx_strand_id
1 'polypeptide(L)'
;MNLIHAILLAIIEGLTEFLPVSSTGHMIIASSGLGIADLPFTKTFTVAIQLGAILAVVALYWKKFVNFRDPKFYIKLGIAVVPALIVGKLLDDYIDEKLGNPVFIACSLVGGGIILLFIDKLFKNPEIKEEKEISFLRAFFIGCWQVLAVIFPGLSRS
;
A
#
# COMPACT_ATOMS: atom_id res chain seq x y z
N MET A 1 6.65 -23.70 1.24
CA MET A 1 6.64 -22.81 2.41
C MET A 1 6.33 -23.64 3.66
N ASN A 2 7.06 -23.47 4.75
CA ASN A 2 6.80 -24.13 6.04
C ASN A 2 6.19 -23.13 7.03
N LEU A 3 5.84 -23.62 8.25
CA LEU A 3 5.20 -22.80 9.29
C LEU A 3 6.08 -21.61 9.73
N ILE A 4 7.39 -21.81 9.82
CA ILE A 4 8.34 -20.75 10.22
C ILE A 4 8.33 -19.63 9.18
N HIS A 5 8.37 -19.95 7.88
CA HIS A 5 8.27 -18.98 6.79
C HIS A 5 6.95 -18.20 6.85
N ALA A 6 5.83 -18.88 7.16
CA ALA A 6 4.53 -18.23 7.30
C ALA A 6 4.51 -17.24 8.47
N ILE A 7 5.04 -17.63 9.62
CA ILE A 7 5.14 -16.76 10.80
C ILE A 7 6.02 -15.54 10.52
N LEU A 8 7.19 -15.73 9.90
CA LEU A 8 8.09 -14.63 9.56
C LEU A 8 7.43 -13.62 8.62
N LEU A 9 6.79 -14.10 7.54
CA LEU A 9 6.09 -13.22 6.61
C LEU A 9 4.91 -12.49 7.28
N ALA A 10 4.15 -13.17 8.15
CA ALA A 10 3.05 -12.54 8.88
C ALA A 10 3.53 -11.47 9.87
N ILE A 11 4.68 -11.66 10.52
CA ILE A 11 5.29 -10.65 11.39
C ILE A 11 5.75 -9.45 10.55
N ILE A 12 6.42 -9.68 9.42
CA ILE A 12 6.87 -8.60 8.52
C ILE A 12 5.65 -7.79 8.05
N GLU A 13 4.59 -8.46 7.59
CA GLU A 13 3.36 -7.80 7.16
C GLU A 13 2.77 -6.95 8.28
N GLY A 14 2.53 -7.54 9.46
CA GLY A 14 1.92 -6.85 10.60
C GLY A 14 2.70 -5.63 11.09
N LEU A 15 4.04 -5.65 10.97
CA LEU A 15 4.90 -4.54 11.37
C LEU A 15 4.99 -3.46 10.29
N THR A 16 4.93 -3.82 9.01
CA THR A 16 5.23 -2.90 7.92
C THR A 16 3.99 -2.37 7.19
N GLU A 17 2.82 -3.01 7.30
CA GLU A 17 1.62 -2.61 6.56
C GLU A 17 1.14 -1.20 6.90
N PHE A 18 1.21 -0.83 8.18
CA PHE A 18 0.73 0.48 8.65
C PHE A 18 1.83 1.54 8.74
N LEU A 19 3.05 1.17 8.39
CA LEU A 19 4.17 2.10 8.29
C LEU A 19 4.37 2.50 6.81
N PRO A 20 4.85 3.73 6.53
CA PRO A 20 5.11 4.18 5.15
C PRO A 20 6.38 3.55 4.58
N VAL A 21 6.52 2.21 4.66
CA VAL A 21 7.73 1.47 4.29
C VAL A 21 7.51 0.34 3.29
N SER A 22 6.29 0.21 2.74
CA SER A 22 5.89 -0.83 1.78
C SER A 22 6.02 -2.27 2.31
N SER A 23 4.97 -2.79 2.90
CA SER A 23 4.88 -4.19 3.36
C SER A 23 5.11 -5.19 2.22
N THR A 24 4.49 -4.95 1.06
CA THR A 24 4.66 -5.78 -0.14
C THR A 24 6.13 -5.89 -0.54
N GLY A 25 6.86 -4.77 -0.56
CA GLY A 25 8.28 -4.75 -0.88
C GLY A 25 9.10 -5.57 0.12
N HIS A 26 8.83 -5.43 1.41
CA HIS A 26 9.51 -6.21 2.46
C HIS A 26 9.21 -7.70 2.34
N MET A 27 7.97 -8.09 2.08
CA MET A 27 7.61 -9.50 1.89
C MET A 27 8.27 -10.12 0.67
N ILE A 28 8.38 -9.38 -0.45
CA ILE A 28 9.06 -9.88 -1.66
C ILE A 28 10.54 -10.09 -1.38
N ILE A 29 11.23 -9.15 -0.73
CA ILE A 29 12.64 -9.29 -0.37
C ILE A 29 12.83 -10.47 0.59
N ALA A 30 11.98 -10.56 1.64
CA ALA A 30 12.07 -11.64 2.60
C ALA A 30 11.81 -13.01 1.98
N SER A 31 10.76 -13.15 1.16
CA SER A 31 10.45 -14.41 0.47
C SER A 31 11.52 -14.81 -0.53
N SER A 32 12.15 -13.86 -1.21
CA SER A 32 13.28 -14.10 -2.10
C SER A 32 14.50 -14.56 -1.32
N GLY A 33 14.84 -13.91 -0.21
CA GLY A 33 15.95 -14.31 0.67
C GLY A 33 15.75 -15.69 1.31
N LEU A 34 14.50 -16.09 1.54
CA LEU A 34 14.14 -17.43 2.05
C LEU A 34 14.05 -18.49 0.93
N GLY A 35 14.20 -18.13 -0.34
CA GLY A 35 14.09 -19.03 -1.48
C GLY A 35 12.67 -19.57 -1.70
N ILE A 36 11.64 -18.84 -1.32
CA ILE A 36 10.24 -19.26 -1.42
C ILE A 36 9.37 -18.33 -2.28
N ALA A 37 9.95 -17.30 -2.90
CA ALA A 37 9.22 -16.29 -3.67
C ALA A 37 8.41 -16.89 -4.82
N ASP A 38 8.96 -17.87 -5.53
CA ASP A 38 8.34 -18.48 -6.72
C ASP A 38 7.26 -19.52 -6.39
N LEU A 39 7.08 -19.87 -5.11
CA LEU A 39 6.07 -20.83 -4.71
C LEU A 39 4.66 -20.22 -4.87
N PRO A 40 3.73 -20.86 -5.61
CA PRO A 40 2.36 -20.35 -5.77
C PRO A 40 1.66 -20.09 -4.43
N PHE A 41 1.90 -20.98 -3.45
CA PHE A 41 1.36 -20.83 -2.11
C PHE A 41 1.87 -19.56 -1.40
N THR A 42 3.12 -19.18 -1.60
CA THR A 42 3.68 -17.94 -1.00
C THR A 42 2.95 -16.71 -1.53
N LYS A 43 2.71 -16.64 -2.84
CA LYS A 43 1.97 -15.52 -3.45
C LYS A 43 0.54 -15.42 -2.90
N THR A 44 -0.18 -16.52 -2.82
CA THR A 44 -1.54 -16.56 -2.25
C THR A 44 -1.53 -16.19 -0.77
N PHE A 45 -0.56 -16.70 -0.01
CA PHE A 45 -0.44 -16.44 1.42
C PHE A 45 -0.17 -14.96 1.69
N THR A 46 0.73 -14.31 0.96
CA THR A 46 1.03 -12.88 1.13
C THR A 46 -0.20 -12.02 0.88
N VAL A 47 -0.99 -12.31 -0.15
CA VAL A 47 -2.27 -11.61 -0.39
C VAL A 47 -3.27 -11.86 0.74
N ALA A 48 -3.34 -13.08 1.26
CA ALA A 48 -4.27 -13.42 2.34
C ALA A 48 -3.95 -12.70 3.65
N ILE A 49 -2.66 -12.58 4.03
CA ILE A 49 -2.27 -11.84 5.24
C ILE A 49 -2.46 -10.33 5.11
N GLN A 50 -2.29 -9.75 3.90
CA GLN A 50 -2.63 -8.36 3.61
C GLN A 50 -4.13 -8.11 3.83
N LEU A 51 -4.99 -9.03 3.36
CA LEU A 51 -6.42 -8.94 3.63
C LEU A 51 -6.70 -8.96 5.14
N GLY A 52 -5.98 -9.79 5.90
CA GLY A 52 -6.08 -9.83 7.36
C GLY A 52 -5.73 -8.49 8.01
N ALA A 53 -4.67 -7.84 7.57
CA ALA A 53 -4.27 -6.51 8.04
C ALA A 53 -5.34 -5.45 7.70
N ILE A 54 -5.90 -5.46 6.49
CA ILE A 54 -7.00 -4.56 6.09
C ILE A 54 -8.24 -4.81 6.97
N LEU A 55 -8.61 -6.05 7.23
CA LEU A 55 -9.74 -6.38 8.09
C LEU A 55 -9.53 -5.91 9.54
N ALA A 56 -8.30 -5.88 10.04
CA ALA A 56 -7.99 -5.30 11.35
C ALA A 56 -8.32 -3.81 11.40
N VAL A 57 -8.01 -3.05 10.33
CA VAL A 57 -8.41 -1.62 10.22
C VAL A 57 -9.93 -1.48 10.20
N VAL A 58 -10.61 -2.31 9.40
CA VAL A 58 -12.08 -2.28 9.35
C VAL A 58 -12.67 -2.58 10.73
N ALA A 59 -12.12 -3.55 11.46
CA ALA A 59 -12.57 -3.87 12.82
C ALA A 59 -12.30 -2.73 13.81
N LEU A 60 -11.15 -2.04 13.71
CA LEU A 60 -10.79 -0.94 14.60
C LEU A 60 -11.65 0.31 14.33
N TYR A 61 -11.90 0.61 13.06
CA TYR A 61 -12.63 1.80 12.61
C TYR A 61 -14.05 1.51 12.10
N TRP A 62 -14.64 0.37 12.46
CA TRP A 62 -15.91 -0.09 11.92
C TRP A 62 -17.04 0.95 12.02
N LYS A 63 -17.09 1.73 13.12
CA LYS A 63 -18.08 2.80 13.32
C LYS A 63 -17.99 3.88 12.24
N LYS A 64 -16.81 4.14 11.71
CA LYS A 64 -16.58 5.09 10.62
C LYS A 64 -17.07 4.53 9.29
N PHE A 65 -16.79 3.25 9.03
CA PHE A 65 -17.20 2.57 7.81
C PHE A 65 -18.70 2.25 7.75
N VAL A 66 -19.40 2.14 8.86
CA VAL A 66 -20.84 1.88 8.92
C VAL A 66 -21.66 3.19 9.03
N ASN A 67 -21.01 4.33 9.18
CA ASN A 67 -21.71 5.61 9.27
C ASN A 67 -22.12 6.14 7.88
N PHE A 68 -23.17 5.60 7.30
CA PHE A 68 -23.73 6.01 6.01
C PHE A 68 -24.35 7.41 6.01
N ARG A 69 -24.27 8.17 7.11
CA ARG A 69 -24.83 9.54 7.19
C ARG A 69 -24.04 10.58 6.41
N ASP A 70 -22.80 10.28 6.03
CA ASP A 70 -21.99 11.19 5.20
C ASP A 70 -21.66 10.56 3.82
N PRO A 71 -22.58 10.64 2.85
CA PRO A 71 -22.37 10.10 1.52
C PRO A 71 -21.19 10.78 0.79
N LYS A 72 -20.86 12.02 1.14
CA LYS A 72 -19.74 12.76 0.53
C LYS A 72 -18.40 12.08 0.83
N PHE A 73 -18.25 11.47 2.00
CA PHE A 73 -17.05 10.70 2.36
C PHE A 73 -16.83 9.54 1.37
N TYR A 74 -17.86 8.74 1.12
CA TYR A 74 -17.76 7.59 0.21
C TYR A 74 -17.52 8.00 -1.24
N ILE A 75 -18.15 9.10 -1.69
CA ILE A 75 -17.92 9.63 -3.03
C ILE A 75 -16.47 10.10 -3.19
N LYS A 76 -15.91 10.83 -2.21
CA LYS A 76 -14.51 11.24 -2.22
C LYS A 76 -13.56 10.04 -2.24
N LEU A 77 -13.86 9.02 -1.45
CA LEU A 77 -13.09 7.78 -1.41
C LEU A 77 -13.12 7.07 -2.78
N GLY A 78 -14.30 6.95 -3.38
CA GLY A 78 -14.47 6.40 -4.73
C GLY A 78 -13.66 7.18 -5.77
N ILE A 79 -13.74 8.52 -5.78
CA ILE A 79 -12.97 9.38 -6.68
C ILE A 79 -11.46 9.18 -6.49
N ALA A 80 -10.98 9.04 -5.25
CA ALA A 80 -9.56 8.82 -4.97
C ALA A 80 -9.05 7.45 -5.45
N VAL A 81 -9.91 6.43 -5.51
CA VAL A 81 -9.52 5.08 -5.96
C VAL A 81 -9.48 4.96 -7.49
N VAL A 82 -10.33 5.70 -8.21
CA VAL A 82 -10.47 5.58 -9.68
C VAL A 82 -9.15 5.69 -10.45
N PRO A 83 -8.26 6.69 -10.22
CA PRO A 83 -7.01 6.78 -10.96
C PRO A 83 -6.13 5.55 -10.79
N ALA A 84 -6.01 5.02 -9.58
CA ALA A 84 -5.20 3.84 -9.28
C ALA A 84 -5.79 2.57 -9.92
N LEU A 85 -7.11 2.42 -9.97
CA LEU A 85 -7.77 1.30 -10.65
C LEU A 85 -7.55 1.33 -12.16
N ILE A 86 -7.70 2.51 -12.79
CA ILE A 86 -7.50 2.66 -14.23
C ILE A 86 -6.05 2.33 -14.60
N VAL A 87 -5.09 2.98 -13.94
CA VAL A 87 -3.67 2.78 -14.24
C VAL A 87 -3.20 1.39 -13.85
N GLY A 88 -3.67 0.83 -12.72
CA GLY A 88 -3.36 -0.53 -12.31
C GLY A 88 -3.78 -1.55 -13.36
N LYS A 89 -5.00 -1.41 -13.92
CA LYS A 89 -5.49 -2.29 -14.98
C LYS A 89 -4.73 -2.11 -16.32
N LEU A 90 -4.33 -0.89 -16.65
CA LEU A 90 -3.60 -0.60 -17.89
C LEU A 90 -2.14 -1.07 -17.84
N LEU A 91 -1.55 -1.13 -16.66
CA LEU A 91 -0.15 -1.47 -16.42
C LEU A 91 0.02 -2.82 -15.71
N ASP A 92 -0.98 -3.71 -15.77
CA ASP A 92 -0.99 -4.98 -15.06
C ASP A 92 0.25 -5.82 -15.36
N ASP A 93 0.53 -6.06 -16.65
CA ASP A 93 1.71 -6.80 -17.10
C ASP A 93 3.03 -6.17 -16.62
N TYR A 94 3.13 -4.83 -16.68
CA TYR A 94 4.31 -4.09 -16.21
C TYR A 94 4.49 -4.25 -14.70
N ILE A 95 3.41 -4.16 -13.93
CA ILE A 95 3.43 -4.28 -12.47
C ILE A 95 3.90 -5.69 -12.10
N ASP A 96 3.37 -6.72 -12.75
CA ASP A 96 3.74 -8.12 -12.50
C ASP A 96 5.21 -8.38 -12.81
N GLU A 97 5.73 -7.84 -13.93
CA GLU A 97 7.16 -7.92 -14.27
C GLU A 97 8.03 -7.28 -13.18
N LYS A 98 7.66 -6.08 -12.68
CA LYS A 98 8.43 -5.35 -11.68
C LYS A 98 8.33 -5.96 -10.29
N LEU A 99 7.17 -6.51 -9.93
CA LEU A 99 7.00 -7.29 -8.69
C LEU A 99 7.84 -8.57 -8.67
N GLY A 100 8.10 -9.15 -9.83
CA GLY A 100 9.00 -10.30 -9.99
C GLY A 100 10.49 -9.98 -9.82
N ASN A 101 10.88 -8.69 -9.73
CA ASN A 101 12.28 -8.28 -9.62
C ASN A 101 12.61 -7.69 -8.24
N PRO A 102 13.22 -8.49 -7.31
CA PRO A 102 13.54 -8.03 -5.97
C PRO A 102 14.53 -6.87 -5.93
N VAL A 103 15.42 -6.76 -6.91
CA VAL A 103 16.40 -5.66 -7.00
C VAL A 103 15.69 -4.35 -7.33
N PHE A 104 14.75 -4.37 -8.27
CA PHE A 104 13.94 -3.19 -8.59
C PHE A 104 13.16 -2.69 -7.38
N ILE A 105 12.56 -3.63 -6.62
CA ILE A 105 11.82 -3.32 -5.40
C ILE A 105 12.73 -2.74 -4.33
N ALA A 106 13.92 -3.33 -4.11
CA ALA A 106 14.90 -2.79 -3.16
C ALA A 106 15.32 -1.36 -3.51
N CYS A 107 15.59 -1.08 -4.79
CA CYS A 107 15.88 0.28 -5.25
C CYS A 107 14.71 1.25 -5.02
N SER A 108 13.47 0.80 -5.29
CA SER A 108 12.26 1.60 -5.05
C SER A 108 12.04 1.89 -3.56
N LEU A 109 12.31 0.92 -2.68
CA LEU A 109 12.27 1.09 -1.23
C LEU A 109 13.30 2.12 -0.75
N VAL A 110 14.55 2.04 -1.23
CA VAL A 110 15.60 2.99 -0.88
C VAL A 110 15.24 4.39 -1.38
N GLY A 111 14.79 4.50 -2.63
CA GLY A 111 14.36 5.77 -3.21
C GLY A 111 13.19 6.41 -2.44
N GLY A 112 12.16 5.62 -2.13
CA GLY A 112 11.02 6.05 -1.31
C GLY A 112 11.44 6.46 0.10
N GLY A 113 12.31 5.69 0.75
CA GLY A 113 12.86 6.01 2.06
C GLY A 113 13.63 7.34 2.08
N ILE A 114 14.45 7.61 1.04
CA ILE A 114 15.15 8.90 0.90
C ILE A 114 14.13 10.04 0.78
N ILE A 115 13.10 9.90 -0.06
CA ILE A 115 12.04 10.91 -0.20
C ILE A 115 11.37 11.17 1.14
N LEU A 116 11.02 10.14 1.91
CA LEU A 116 10.38 10.26 3.22
C LEU A 116 11.23 11.03 4.23
N LEU A 117 12.56 10.88 4.23
CA LEU A 117 13.45 11.63 5.13
C LEU A 117 13.38 13.15 4.90
N PHE A 118 13.00 13.58 3.70
CA PHE A 118 12.92 15.00 3.35
C PHE A 118 11.49 15.55 3.37
N ILE A 119 10.47 14.70 3.24
CA ILE A 119 9.08 15.13 3.08
C ILE A 119 8.57 15.90 4.30
N ASP A 120 8.94 15.47 5.51
CA ASP A 120 8.57 16.14 6.76
C ASP A 120 9.19 17.53 6.89
N LYS A 121 10.32 17.77 6.25
CA LYS A 121 10.97 19.09 6.21
C LYS A 121 10.27 20.03 5.23
N LEU A 122 9.67 19.49 4.18
CA LEU A 122 8.96 20.24 3.13
C LEU A 122 7.54 20.60 3.57
N PHE A 123 6.86 19.72 4.31
CA PHE A 123 5.45 19.86 4.71
C PHE A 123 5.26 20.00 6.22
N LYS A 124 5.83 21.08 6.80
CA LYS A 124 5.77 21.33 8.25
C LYS A 124 4.40 21.72 8.78
N ASN A 125 3.55 22.32 7.95
CA ASN A 125 2.24 22.85 8.35
C ASN A 125 1.14 22.21 7.49
N PRO A 126 0.38 21.23 8.01
CA PRO A 126 -0.76 20.69 7.29
C PRO A 126 -1.86 21.75 7.17
N GLU A 127 -2.25 22.11 5.94
CA GLU A 127 -3.37 23.03 5.67
C GLU A 127 -4.72 22.40 6.03
N ILE A 128 -4.84 21.09 5.94
CA ILE A 128 -6.08 20.34 6.15
C ILE A 128 -5.94 19.54 7.45
N LYS A 129 -6.83 19.84 8.41
CA LYS A 129 -6.86 19.15 9.71
C LYS A 129 -7.99 18.13 9.82
N GLU A 130 -9.05 18.31 9.03
CA GLU A 130 -10.23 17.44 9.06
C GLU A 130 -10.56 16.88 7.67
N GLU A 131 -11.06 15.64 7.61
CA GLU A 131 -11.48 14.99 6.36
C GLU A 131 -12.56 15.74 5.61
N LYS A 132 -13.42 16.49 6.32
CA LYS A 132 -14.51 17.28 5.73
C LYS A 132 -13.99 18.40 4.84
N GLU A 133 -12.78 18.90 5.13
CA GLU A 133 -12.13 20.00 4.37
C GLU A 133 -11.56 19.52 3.02
N ILE A 134 -11.43 18.21 2.82
CA ILE A 134 -10.98 17.64 1.54
C ILE A 134 -12.05 17.88 0.47
N SER A 135 -11.74 18.66 -0.56
CA SER A 135 -12.62 18.82 -1.72
C SER A 135 -12.57 17.58 -2.64
N PHE A 136 -13.55 17.41 -3.53
CA PHE A 136 -13.55 16.33 -4.53
C PHE A 136 -12.32 16.39 -5.45
N LEU A 137 -11.88 17.58 -5.82
CA LEU A 137 -10.69 17.78 -6.63
C LEU A 137 -9.42 17.32 -5.88
N ARG A 138 -9.30 17.66 -4.59
CA ARG A 138 -8.18 17.19 -3.75
C ARG A 138 -8.21 15.67 -3.59
N ALA A 139 -9.38 15.06 -3.42
CA ALA A 139 -9.53 13.60 -3.39
C ALA A 139 -9.04 12.95 -4.69
N PHE A 140 -9.35 13.52 -5.85
CA PHE A 140 -8.84 13.06 -7.13
C PHE A 140 -7.32 13.15 -7.22
N PHE A 141 -6.72 14.28 -6.82
CA PHE A 141 -5.26 14.45 -6.81
C PHE A 141 -4.57 13.47 -5.85
N ILE A 142 -5.14 13.20 -4.68
CA ILE A 142 -4.64 12.16 -3.77
C ILE A 142 -4.61 10.82 -4.51
N GLY A 143 -5.68 10.48 -5.25
CA GLY A 143 -5.73 9.28 -6.09
C GLY A 143 -4.65 9.25 -7.18
N CYS A 144 -4.38 10.39 -7.83
CA CYS A 144 -3.31 10.49 -8.82
C CYS A 144 -1.92 10.26 -8.18
N TRP A 145 -1.68 10.75 -6.97
CA TRP A 145 -0.44 10.47 -6.25
C TRP A 145 -0.30 8.99 -5.87
N GLN A 146 -1.41 8.31 -5.54
CA GLN A 146 -1.41 6.86 -5.30
C GLN A 146 -0.97 6.04 -6.52
N VAL A 147 -1.16 6.57 -7.74
CA VAL A 147 -0.70 5.93 -8.97
C VAL A 147 0.83 5.73 -8.97
N LEU A 148 1.60 6.63 -8.36
CA LEU A 148 3.06 6.47 -8.25
C LEU A 148 3.42 5.18 -7.49
N ALA A 149 2.69 4.84 -6.44
CA ALA A 149 2.91 3.60 -5.71
C ALA A 149 2.45 2.35 -6.49
N VAL A 150 1.61 2.51 -7.52
CA VAL A 150 1.25 1.44 -8.46
C VAL A 150 2.36 1.24 -9.49
N ILE A 151 2.90 2.32 -10.06
CA ILE A 151 3.96 2.28 -11.09
C ILE A 151 5.30 1.81 -10.51
N PHE A 152 5.60 2.20 -9.27
CA PHE A 152 6.83 1.83 -8.58
C PHE A 152 6.50 0.90 -7.39
N PRO A 153 6.38 -0.42 -7.63
CA PRO A 153 6.20 -1.38 -6.55
C PRO A 153 7.37 -1.27 -5.57
N GLY A 154 7.07 -1.03 -4.29
CA GLY A 154 8.09 -0.72 -3.27
C GLY A 154 7.95 0.69 -2.70
N LEU A 155 7.34 1.66 -3.43
CA LEU A 155 6.84 2.87 -2.80
C LEU A 155 5.66 2.53 -1.90
N SER A 156 5.66 3.05 -0.68
CA SER A 156 4.55 2.83 0.25
C SER A 156 3.28 3.53 -0.23
N ARG A 157 2.12 2.88 0.03
CA ARG A 157 0.79 3.47 -0.19
C ARG A 157 0.23 4.13 1.07
N SER A 158 0.88 3.91 2.20
CA SER A 158 0.53 4.44 3.54
C SER A 158 1.15 5.79 3.83
#